data_1e642bab6140b9d20b613ef0f0c88594
#
_entry.id   1e642bab6140b9d20b613ef0f0c88594
#
_cell.length_a   1.000
_cell.length_b   1.000
_cell.length_c   1.000
_cell.angle_alpha   90.00
_cell.angle_beta   90.00
_cell.angle_gamma   90.00
#
_symmetry.space_group_name_H-M   'P 1'
#
loop_
_entity.id
_entity.type
_entity.pdbx_description
1 polymer ?
#
loop_
_entity_poly.entity_id
_entity_poly.type
_entity_poly.pdbx_seq_one_letter_code
_entity_poly.pdbx_strand_id
1 'polypeptide(L)'
;MRSMKRKALFIDRDGTIIVEPVEDMQVDSLEKLEFVPGAISALHSLAALDYDMVLASNQDGLGTASFPEETFWPAHRKMLKTLAGEGGIFSDELIDRSMPEDNAPTRKPRTGMFCRYMDGSYDLSSSYVIGDRATDVELAYNLGARAVLLQRPEDGERMLAGKPCALSCVLMTDSWADVAEFLRRTERRAVVARRTSETDIRVEVDLDGKGESRIDTGLKFFDHMLDQIPHHSGMSLSVACRGDLEVDEHHTVEDVAIALGEAIYDALGSKPVSYTHLTLPTSDL
;
A
#
# COMPACT_ATOMS: atom_id res chain seq x y z
N MET A 1 24.24 -1.54 2.36
CA MET A 1 22.90 -1.46 1.73
C MET A 1 21.88 -1.93 2.76
N ARG A 2 20.97 -1.08 3.22
CA ARG A 2 19.80 -1.51 3.97
C ARG A 2 18.96 -2.37 3.02
N SER A 3 18.77 -3.64 3.30
CA SER A 3 17.77 -4.45 2.58
C SER A 3 16.42 -3.80 2.83
N MET A 4 15.82 -3.22 1.80
CA MET A 4 14.45 -2.73 1.89
C MET A 4 13.54 -3.93 2.19
N LYS A 5 12.75 -3.84 3.25
CA LYS A 5 11.75 -4.85 3.58
C LYS A 5 10.65 -4.81 2.53
N ARG A 6 10.12 -5.97 2.19
CA ARG A 6 8.97 -6.08 1.28
C ARG A 6 7.73 -5.47 1.92
N LYS A 7 6.78 -5.05 1.12
CA LYS A 7 5.47 -4.55 1.56
C LYS A 7 4.38 -5.45 0.98
N ALA A 8 3.24 -5.53 1.65
CA ALA A 8 2.13 -6.36 1.21
C ALA A 8 0.81 -5.59 1.14
N LEU A 9 -0.03 -5.96 0.17
CA LEU A 9 -1.44 -5.63 0.12
C LEU A 9 -2.23 -6.90 0.42
N PHE A 10 -2.78 -7.00 1.63
CA PHE A 10 -3.70 -8.07 2.00
C PHE A 10 -5.10 -7.66 1.56
N ILE A 11 -5.67 -8.36 0.61
CA ILE A 11 -6.91 -7.97 -0.05
C ILE A 11 -7.97 -9.04 0.22
N ASP A 12 -9.09 -8.62 0.79
CA ASP A 12 -10.23 -9.50 0.97
C ASP A 12 -10.89 -9.86 -0.37
N ARG A 13 -11.68 -10.91 -0.39
CA ARG A 13 -12.33 -11.45 -1.58
C ARG A 13 -13.75 -10.95 -1.72
N ASP A 14 -14.63 -11.41 -0.84
CA ASP A 14 -16.09 -11.20 -0.91
C ASP A 14 -16.44 -9.81 -0.39
N GLY A 15 -17.30 -9.08 -1.10
CA GLY A 15 -17.60 -7.67 -0.83
C GLY A 15 -16.47 -6.70 -1.23
N THR A 16 -15.30 -7.21 -1.60
CA THR A 16 -14.10 -6.42 -1.91
C THR A 16 -13.68 -6.55 -3.37
N ILE A 17 -13.26 -7.73 -3.82
CA ILE A 17 -12.91 -8.00 -5.23
C ILE A 17 -14.15 -8.39 -6.02
N ILE A 18 -14.98 -9.25 -5.44
CA ILE A 18 -16.22 -9.74 -6.02
C ILE A 18 -17.41 -9.39 -5.13
N VAL A 19 -18.54 -9.23 -5.75
CA VAL A 19 -19.79 -8.93 -5.06
C VAL A 19 -20.21 -10.12 -4.21
N GLU A 20 -20.52 -9.88 -2.94
CA GLU A 20 -21.05 -10.91 -2.06
C GLU A 20 -22.58 -11.05 -2.27
N PRO A 21 -23.09 -12.26 -2.59
CA PRO A 21 -24.53 -12.48 -2.71
C PRO A 21 -25.25 -12.21 -1.38
N VAL A 22 -26.39 -11.51 -1.45
CA VAL A 22 -27.16 -11.13 -0.24
C VAL A 22 -27.90 -12.34 0.35
N GLU A 23 -28.24 -13.34 -0.49
CA GLU A 23 -29.08 -14.47 -0.11
C GLU A 23 -28.36 -15.44 0.85
N ASP A 24 -27.12 -15.78 0.56
CA ASP A 24 -26.38 -16.83 1.28
C ASP A 24 -24.91 -16.46 1.58
N MET A 25 -24.46 -15.28 1.12
CA MET A 25 -23.09 -14.79 1.28
C MET A 25 -22.02 -15.76 0.72
N GLN A 26 -22.38 -16.60 -0.26
CA GLN A 26 -21.50 -17.60 -0.86
C GLN A 26 -21.45 -17.45 -2.38
N VAL A 27 -20.24 -17.30 -2.93
CA VAL A 27 -20.02 -17.38 -4.38
C VAL A 27 -19.61 -18.82 -4.72
N ASP A 28 -20.62 -19.66 -4.87
CA ASP A 28 -20.55 -21.11 -5.07
C ASP A 28 -20.80 -21.56 -6.51
N SER A 29 -20.98 -20.61 -7.43
CA SER A 29 -21.16 -20.89 -8.85
C SER A 29 -20.54 -19.79 -9.72
N LEU A 30 -20.37 -20.09 -11.03
CA LEU A 30 -19.90 -19.09 -11.99
C LEU A 30 -20.95 -17.99 -12.25
N GLU A 31 -22.24 -18.30 -12.10
CA GLU A 31 -23.33 -17.37 -12.28
C GLU A 31 -23.35 -16.28 -11.21
N LYS A 32 -22.89 -16.62 -9.98
CA LYS A 32 -22.78 -15.67 -8.87
C LYS A 32 -21.47 -14.85 -8.89
N LEU A 33 -20.54 -15.20 -9.78
CA LEU A 33 -19.28 -14.50 -9.87
C LEU A 33 -19.45 -13.15 -10.58
N GLU A 34 -19.51 -12.10 -9.81
CA GLU A 34 -19.56 -10.72 -10.28
C GLU A 34 -18.44 -9.90 -9.64
N PHE A 35 -17.71 -9.12 -10.43
CA PHE A 35 -16.64 -8.27 -9.89
C PHE A 35 -17.23 -6.95 -9.35
N VAL A 36 -16.70 -6.49 -8.23
CA VAL A 36 -16.98 -5.14 -7.73
C VAL A 36 -16.53 -4.13 -8.79
N PRO A 37 -17.35 -3.11 -9.12
CA PRO A 37 -17.00 -2.12 -10.12
C PRO A 37 -15.64 -1.48 -9.88
N GLY A 38 -14.78 -1.50 -10.91
CA GLY A 38 -13.43 -0.93 -10.84
C GLY A 38 -12.36 -1.83 -10.23
N ALA A 39 -12.71 -2.96 -9.60
CA ALA A 39 -11.73 -3.84 -8.93
C ALA A 39 -10.64 -4.35 -9.88
N ILE A 40 -11.00 -4.82 -11.08
CA ILE A 40 -10.03 -5.35 -12.06
C ILE A 40 -9.03 -4.27 -12.47
N SER A 41 -9.51 -3.08 -12.84
CA SER A 41 -8.65 -1.96 -13.27
C SER A 41 -7.75 -1.44 -12.15
N ALA A 42 -8.27 -1.40 -10.92
CA ALA A 42 -7.51 -0.99 -9.76
C ALA A 42 -6.41 -2.01 -9.45
N LEU A 43 -6.74 -3.31 -9.38
CA LEU A 43 -5.75 -4.38 -9.13
C LEU A 43 -4.67 -4.44 -10.21
N HIS A 44 -5.02 -4.20 -11.49
CA HIS A 44 -4.03 -4.02 -12.56
C HIS A 44 -3.06 -2.85 -12.24
N SER A 45 -3.58 -1.72 -11.82
CA SER A 45 -2.77 -0.54 -11.47
C SER A 45 -1.91 -0.78 -10.23
N LEU A 46 -2.45 -1.47 -9.22
CA LEU A 46 -1.74 -1.81 -7.99
C LEU A 46 -0.62 -2.83 -8.22
N ALA A 47 -0.75 -3.72 -9.20
CA ALA A 47 0.28 -4.68 -9.57
C ALA A 47 1.58 -4.02 -10.08
N ALA A 48 1.53 -2.76 -10.50
CA ALA A 48 2.69 -1.98 -10.91
C ALA A 48 3.42 -1.30 -9.72
N LEU A 49 2.85 -1.34 -8.53
CA LEU A 49 3.44 -0.78 -7.31
C LEU A 49 4.33 -1.84 -6.61
N ASP A 50 5.18 -1.39 -5.70
CA ASP A 50 6.13 -2.25 -4.97
C ASP A 50 5.48 -2.95 -3.78
N TYR A 51 4.43 -3.75 -4.06
CA TYR A 51 3.73 -4.58 -3.07
C TYR A 51 3.58 -6.01 -3.55
N ASP A 52 3.71 -6.95 -2.61
CA ASP A 52 3.19 -8.30 -2.81
C ASP A 52 1.67 -8.30 -2.60
N MET A 53 0.89 -8.57 -3.62
CA MET A 53 -0.55 -8.74 -3.47
C MET A 53 -0.87 -10.12 -2.91
N VAL A 54 -1.64 -10.17 -1.84
CA VAL A 54 -2.01 -11.38 -1.11
C VAL A 54 -3.53 -11.42 -0.94
N LEU A 55 -4.16 -12.45 -1.45
CA LEU A 55 -5.58 -12.69 -1.18
C LEU A 55 -5.74 -13.21 0.25
N ALA A 56 -6.66 -12.64 1.03
CA ALA A 56 -6.87 -13.04 2.42
C ALA A 56 -8.38 -13.07 2.74
N SER A 57 -8.98 -14.27 2.76
CA SER A 57 -10.43 -14.43 2.87
C SER A 57 -10.83 -15.43 3.95
N ASN A 58 -11.92 -15.11 4.67
CA ASN A 58 -12.66 -16.09 5.47
C ASN A 58 -13.75 -16.70 4.62
N GLN A 59 -13.75 -18.02 4.48
CA GLN A 59 -14.75 -18.79 3.72
C GLN A 59 -15.47 -19.74 4.67
N ASP A 60 -16.52 -19.24 5.29
CA ASP A 60 -17.23 -19.90 6.37
C ASP A 60 -17.80 -21.25 5.93
N GLY A 61 -17.32 -22.31 6.57
CA GLY A 61 -17.77 -23.67 6.30
C GLY A 61 -17.33 -24.28 4.97
N LEU A 62 -16.35 -23.71 4.28
CA LEU A 62 -15.81 -24.29 3.05
C LEU A 62 -15.30 -25.71 3.27
N GLY A 63 -15.80 -26.66 2.47
CA GLY A 63 -15.55 -28.10 2.59
C GLY A 63 -16.63 -28.84 3.37
N THR A 64 -17.65 -28.15 3.87
CA THR A 64 -18.84 -28.78 4.49
C THR A 64 -19.94 -29.09 3.45
N ALA A 65 -20.99 -29.76 3.88
CA ALA A 65 -22.14 -30.04 3.01
C ALA A 65 -22.90 -28.79 2.57
N SER A 66 -22.83 -27.69 3.35
CA SER A 66 -23.47 -26.41 3.03
C SER A 66 -22.63 -25.56 2.07
N PHE A 67 -21.31 -25.80 2.00
CA PHE A 67 -20.40 -25.09 1.09
C PHE A 67 -19.32 -26.07 0.56
N PRO A 68 -19.67 -26.94 -0.40
CA PRO A 68 -18.74 -27.93 -0.94
C PRO A 68 -17.58 -27.30 -1.72
N GLU A 69 -16.39 -27.89 -1.63
CA GLU A 69 -15.22 -27.41 -2.37
C GLU A 69 -15.44 -27.42 -3.89
N GLU A 70 -16.19 -28.38 -4.41
CA GLU A 70 -16.49 -28.52 -5.83
C GLU A 70 -17.26 -27.32 -6.40
N THR A 71 -17.99 -26.60 -5.57
CA THR A 71 -18.75 -25.40 -5.96
C THR A 71 -17.92 -24.11 -5.82
N PHE A 72 -17.08 -24.03 -4.81
CA PHE A 72 -16.22 -22.87 -4.55
C PHE A 72 -15.10 -22.70 -5.57
N TRP A 73 -14.30 -23.76 -5.79
CA TRP A 73 -13.06 -23.65 -6.57
C TRP A 73 -13.23 -23.23 -8.03
N PRO A 74 -14.30 -23.62 -8.78
CA PRO A 74 -14.49 -23.15 -10.14
C PRO A 74 -14.63 -21.63 -10.25
N ALA A 75 -15.44 -21.02 -9.39
CA ALA A 75 -15.63 -19.57 -9.35
C ALA A 75 -14.37 -18.85 -8.90
N HIS A 76 -13.73 -19.35 -7.84
CA HIS A 76 -12.48 -18.79 -7.30
C HIS A 76 -11.35 -18.80 -8.34
N ARG A 77 -11.11 -19.94 -8.99
CA ARG A 77 -10.08 -20.04 -10.05
C ARG A 77 -10.40 -19.18 -11.26
N LYS A 78 -11.68 -19.01 -11.60
CA LYS A 78 -12.09 -18.15 -12.70
C LYS A 78 -11.78 -16.69 -12.37
N MET A 79 -12.09 -16.25 -11.14
CA MET A 79 -11.75 -14.92 -10.63
C MET A 79 -10.23 -14.67 -10.76
N LEU A 80 -9.39 -15.54 -10.18
CA LEU A 80 -7.93 -15.40 -10.22
C LEU A 80 -7.38 -15.39 -11.65
N LYS A 81 -7.89 -16.28 -12.50
CA LYS A 81 -7.48 -16.33 -13.92
C LYS A 81 -7.85 -15.05 -14.67
N THR A 82 -9.01 -14.47 -14.38
CA THR A 82 -9.44 -13.20 -14.98
C THR A 82 -8.52 -12.07 -14.54
N LEU A 83 -8.24 -11.96 -13.23
CA LEU A 83 -7.34 -10.95 -12.69
C LEU A 83 -5.92 -11.09 -13.22
N ALA A 84 -5.38 -12.33 -13.27
CA ALA A 84 -4.04 -12.58 -13.82
C ALA A 84 -3.94 -12.24 -15.31
N GLY A 85 -5.01 -12.43 -16.08
CA GLY A 85 -5.09 -12.04 -17.49
C GLY A 85 -4.98 -10.53 -17.71
N GLU A 86 -5.39 -9.74 -16.70
CA GLU A 86 -5.28 -8.29 -16.68
C GLU A 86 -4.05 -7.80 -15.88
N GLY A 87 -3.14 -8.71 -15.47
CA GLY A 87 -1.92 -8.37 -14.75
C GLY A 87 -2.05 -8.30 -13.22
N GLY A 88 -3.24 -8.48 -12.66
CA GLY A 88 -3.48 -8.53 -11.21
C GLY A 88 -3.11 -9.90 -10.63
N ILE A 89 -1.84 -10.16 -10.39
CA ILE A 89 -1.33 -11.46 -9.93
C ILE A 89 -1.15 -11.45 -8.41
N PHE A 90 -1.82 -12.37 -7.73
CA PHE A 90 -1.61 -12.61 -6.30
C PHE A 90 -0.40 -13.52 -6.09
N SER A 91 0.48 -13.13 -5.18
CA SER A 91 1.67 -13.90 -4.77
C SER A 91 1.31 -15.01 -3.78
N ASP A 92 0.17 -14.90 -3.12
CA ASP A 92 -0.33 -15.86 -2.14
C ASP A 92 -1.85 -15.79 -1.98
N GLU A 93 -2.44 -16.89 -1.51
CA GLU A 93 -3.86 -17.06 -1.25
C GLU A 93 -4.04 -17.63 0.17
N LEU A 94 -4.51 -16.80 1.09
CA LEU A 94 -4.77 -17.15 2.47
C LEU A 94 -6.28 -17.33 2.65
N ILE A 95 -6.74 -18.56 2.80
CA ILE A 95 -8.16 -18.90 2.94
C ILE A 95 -8.38 -19.62 4.27
N ASP A 96 -9.10 -18.99 5.17
CA ASP A 96 -9.61 -19.62 6.37
C ASP A 96 -10.99 -20.25 6.11
N ARG A 97 -11.19 -21.47 6.58
CA ARG A 97 -12.40 -22.26 6.33
C ARG A 97 -13.28 -22.45 7.57
N SER A 98 -12.80 -21.92 8.70
CA SER A 98 -13.46 -22.10 9.98
C SER A 98 -14.73 -21.27 10.10
N MET A 99 -15.65 -21.78 10.91
CA MET A 99 -16.81 -21.02 11.33
C MET A 99 -16.44 -19.99 12.42
N PRO A 100 -17.23 -18.91 12.60
CA PRO A 100 -16.95 -17.92 13.66
C PRO A 100 -16.85 -18.52 15.06
N GLU A 101 -17.65 -19.51 15.38
CA GLU A 101 -17.70 -20.22 16.68
C GLU A 101 -16.46 -21.07 16.95
N ASP A 102 -15.73 -21.51 15.91
CA ASP A 102 -14.51 -22.32 16.07
C ASP A 102 -13.37 -21.52 16.70
N ASN A 103 -13.48 -20.21 16.69
CA ASN A 103 -12.45 -19.31 17.21
C ASN A 103 -11.03 -19.62 16.70
N ALA A 104 -10.91 -20.08 15.44
CA ALA A 104 -9.65 -20.50 14.86
C ALA A 104 -8.62 -19.35 14.85
N PRO A 105 -7.34 -19.63 15.17
CA PRO A 105 -6.30 -18.60 15.17
C PRO A 105 -6.02 -18.03 13.78
N THR A 106 -6.37 -18.76 12.73
CA THR A 106 -6.19 -18.39 11.32
C THR A 106 -7.28 -17.47 10.79
N ARG A 107 -8.48 -17.48 11.41
CA ARG A 107 -9.62 -16.68 10.97
C ARG A 107 -9.39 -15.17 11.23
N LYS A 108 -9.57 -14.32 10.21
CA LYS A 108 -9.59 -12.86 10.38
C LYS A 108 -10.67 -12.45 11.42
N PRO A 109 -10.37 -11.55 12.35
CA PRO A 109 -9.23 -10.62 12.42
C PRO A 109 -7.98 -11.16 13.11
N ARG A 110 -7.88 -12.46 13.42
CA ARG A 110 -6.66 -13.05 13.99
C ARG A 110 -5.59 -13.21 12.91
N THR A 111 -4.32 -13.25 13.37
CA THR A 111 -3.16 -13.14 12.48
C THR A 111 -2.51 -14.49 12.15
N GLY A 112 -3.12 -15.62 12.50
CA GLY A 112 -2.52 -16.94 12.33
C GLY A 112 -2.18 -17.32 10.89
N MET A 113 -2.96 -16.86 9.88
CA MET A 113 -2.63 -17.04 8.47
C MET A 113 -1.44 -16.20 8.01
N PHE A 114 -1.08 -15.15 8.77
CA PHE A 114 -0.13 -14.13 8.35
C PHE A 114 1.26 -14.31 8.97
N CYS A 115 1.53 -15.41 9.69
CA CYS A 115 2.79 -15.63 10.43
C CYS A 115 4.04 -15.38 9.57
N ARG A 116 4.04 -15.79 8.29
CA ARG A 116 5.17 -15.60 7.39
C ARG A 116 5.44 -14.14 7.03
N TYR A 117 4.44 -13.26 7.19
CA TYR A 117 4.58 -11.82 6.96
C TYR A 117 5.03 -11.08 8.22
N MET A 118 4.95 -11.75 9.38
CA MET A 118 5.31 -11.20 10.69
C MET A 118 6.72 -11.59 11.13
N ASP A 119 7.48 -12.30 10.31
CA ASP A 119 8.85 -12.78 10.60
C ASP A 119 9.92 -11.68 10.52
N GLY A 120 9.54 -10.48 10.13
CA GLY A 120 10.42 -9.31 9.98
C GLY A 120 10.94 -9.06 8.57
N SER A 121 10.61 -9.93 7.60
CA SER A 121 10.95 -9.76 6.18
C SER A 121 10.07 -8.70 5.49
N TYR A 122 8.88 -8.41 6.06
CA TYR A 122 7.96 -7.40 5.58
C TYR A 122 7.94 -6.17 6.49
N ASP A 123 7.75 -5.00 5.90
CA ASP A 123 7.39 -3.77 6.61
C ASP A 123 5.85 -3.68 6.69
N LEU A 124 5.31 -4.22 7.79
CA LEU A 124 3.87 -4.20 8.01
C LEU A 124 3.34 -2.77 8.24
N SER A 125 4.15 -1.87 8.79
CA SER A 125 3.74 -0.48 9.02
C SER A 125 3.51 0.31 7.71
N SER A 126 4.12 -0.15 6.61
CA SER A 126 3.93 0.36 5.25
C SER A 126 3.08 -0.57 4.37
N SER A 127 2.48 -1.61 4.96
CA SER A 127 1.58 -2.56 4.30
C SER A 127 0.12 -2.22 4.58
N TYR A 128 -0.79 -2.75 3.75
CA TYR A 128 -2.22 -2.44 3.86
C TYR A 128 -3.09 -3.70 3.88
N VAL A 129 -4.19 -3.62 4.62
CA VAL A 129 -5.32 -4.53 4.49
C VAL A 129 -6.46 -3.78 3.80
N ILE A 130 -6.99 -4.34 2.72
CA ILE A 130 -8.10 -3.78 1.95
C ILE A 130 -9.28 -4.73 2.09
N GLY A 131 -10.39 -4.25 2.61
CA GLY A 131 -11.60 -5.05 2.80
C GLY A 131 -12.83 -4.18 3.04
N ASP A 132 -13.99 -4.81 3.08
CA ASP A 132 -15.28 -4.12 3.23
C ASP A 132 -15.86 -4.21 4.65
N ARG A 133 -15.18 -4.93 5.58
CA ARG A 133 -15.68 -5.22 6.92
C ARG A 133 -14.79 -4.66 8.03
N ALA A 134 -15.40 -4.44 9.20
CA ALA A 134 -14.65 -4.04 10.41
C ALA A 134 -13.58 -5.07 10.79
N THR A 135 -13.77 -6.36 10.49
CA THR A 135 -12.79 -7.42 10.74
C THR A 135 -11.51 -7.26 9.93
N ASP A 136 -11.57 -6.64 8.77
CA ASP A 136 -10.38 -6.34 7.95
C ASP A 136 -9.59 -5.18 8.55
N VAL A 137 -10.29 -4.15 9.05
CA VAL A 137 -9.67 -3.04 9.77
C VAL A 137 -9.04 -3.52 11.08
N GLU A 138 -9.70 -4.44 11.79
CA GLU A 138 -9.18 -5.05 13.01
C GLU A 138 -7.98 -5.95 12.71
N LEU A 139 -7.99 -6.68 11.59
CA LEU A 139 -6.81 -7.43 11.13
C LEU A 139 -5.62 -6.50 10.88
N ALA A 140 -5.82 -5.38 10.21
CA ALA A 140 -4.76 -4.40 9.99
C ALA A 140 -4.18 -3.90 11.32
N TYR A 141 -5.03 -3.56 12.27
CA TYR A 141 -4.62 -3.17 13.62
C TYR A 141 -3.78 -4.25 14.29
N ASN A 142 -4.21 -5.52 14.25
CA ASN A 142 -3.52 -6.65 14.87
C ASN A 142 -2.18 -6.98 14.18
N LEU A 143 -2.04 -6.71 12.89
CA LEU A 143 -0.80 -6.85 12.13
C LEU A 143 0.17 -5.66 12.31
N GLY A 144 -0.30 -4.53 12.84
CA GLY A 144 0.45 -3.26 12.82
C GLY A 144 0.53 -2.65 11.42
N ALA A 145 -0.42 -3.02 10.55
CA ALA A 145 -0.59 -2.50 9.18
C ALA A 145 -1.62 -1.37 9.15
N ARG A 146 -1.81 -0.78 7.97
CA ARG A 146 -2.85 0.23 7.70
C ARG A 146 -4.05 -0.44 7.05
N ALA A 147 -5.24 0.14 7.23
CA ALA A 147 -6.47 -0.37 6.62
C ALA A 147 -7.04 0.61 5.60
N VAL A 148 -7.52 0.06 4.50
CA VAL A 148 -8.42 0.72 3.55
C VAL A 148 -9.77 0.00 3.64
N LEU A 149 -10.80 0.72 4.07
CA LEU A 149 -12.16 0.20 4.21
C LEU A 149 -12.99 0.56 2.99
N LEU A 150 -13.40 -0.46 2.22
CA LEU A 150 -14.23 -0.31 1.03
C LEU A 150 -15.71 -0.15 1.44
N GLN A 151 -16.04 1.00 1.99
CA GLN A 151 -17.37 1.41 2.40
C GLN A 151 -17.52 2.90 2.21
N ARG A 152 -18.76 3.37 2.01
CA ARG A 152 -19.03 4.80 2.03
C ARG A 152 -18.56 5.38 3.39
N PRO A 153 -17.98 6.58 3.42
CA PRO A 153 -17.42 7.14 4.64
C PRO A 153 -18.39 7.13 5.82
N GLU A 154 -19.68 7.49 5.60
CA GLU A 154 -20.67 7.53 6.66
C GLU A 154 -20.99 6.15 7.25
N ASP A 155 -20.96 5.11 6.41
CA ASP A 155 -21.21 3.71 6.83
C ASP A 155 -19.97 3.17 7.56
N GLY A 156 -18.75 3.46 7.03
CA GLY A 156 -17.50 3.09 7.64
C GLY A 156 -17.29 3.73 9.02
N GLU A 157 -17.56 5.03 9.16
CA GLU A 157 -17.50 5.71 10.45
C GLU A 157 -18.43 5.08 11.49
N ARG A 158 -19.68 4.74 11.10
CA ARG A 158 -20.61 4.03 11.97
C ARG A 158 -20.11 2.64 12.36
N MET A 159 -19.56 1.90 11.39
CA MET A 159 -19.02 0.55 11.59
C MET A 159 -17.84 0.54 12.57
N LEU A 160 -16.97 1.56 12.53
CA LEU A 160 -15.76 1.68 13.34
C LEU A 160 -15.94 2.49 14.62
N ALA A 161 -17.10 3.07 14.86
CA ALA A 161 -17.36 3.92 16.02
C ALA A 161 -17.00 3.21 17.34
N GLY A 162 -16.15 3.85 18.14
CA GLY A 162 -15.71 3.33 19.44
C GLY A 162 -14.74 2.14 19.40
N LYS A 163 -14.31 1.68 18.22
CA LYS A 163 -13.36 0.58 18.09
C LYS A 163 -11.92 1.09 18.05
N PRO A 164 -10.97 0.48 18.79
CA PRO A 164 -9.56 0.88 18.77
C PRO A 164 -8.91 0.75 17.37
N CYS A 165 -9.36 -0.24 16.58
CA CYS A 165 -8.86 -0.47 15.24
C CYS A 165 -9.16 0.66 14.25
N ALA A 166 -10.09 1.58 14.57
CA ALA A 166 -10.37 2.75 13.74
C ALA A 166 -9.11 3.60 13.45
N LEU A 167 -8.13 3.58 14.36
CA LEU A 167 -6.85 4.29 14.20
C LEU A 167 -5.98 3.73 13.05
N SER A 168 -6.20 2.49 12.64
CA SER A 168 -5.49 1.87 11.52
C SER A 168 -6.14 2.19 10.17
N CYS A 169 -7.39 2.66 10.15
CA CYS A 169 -8.10 3.00 8.93
C CYS A 169 -7.63 4.36 8.39
N VAL A 170 -6.97 4.33 7.23
CA VAL A 170 -6.38 5.52 6.60
C VAL A 170 -7.19 6.03 5.41
N LEU A 171 -8.10 5.21 4.89
CA LEU A 171 -9.02 5.56 3.81
C LEU A 171 -10.33 4.80 3.97
N MET A 172 -11.45 5.50 3.80
CA MET A 172 -12.79 4.94 3.64
C MET A 172 -13.36 5.43 2.31
N THR A 173 -13.73 4.52 1.43
CA THR A 173 -14.30 4.84 0.12
C THR A 173 -15.02 3.62 -0.44
N ASP A 174 -16.06 3.81 -1.22
CA ASP A 174 -16.73 2.75 -1.99
C ASP A 174 -16.17 2.60 -3.42
N SER A 175 -15.07 3.30 -3.72
CA SER A 175 -14.45 3.38 -5.04
C SER A 175 -13.07 2.73 -5.09
N TRP A 176 -12.91 1.69 -5.90
CA TRP A 176 -11.60 1.12 -6.20
C TRP A 176 -10.64 2.08 -6.91
N ALA A 177 -11.16 3.06 -7.64
CA ALA A 177 -10.34 4.09 -8.27
C ALA A 177 -9.65 4.96 -7.22
N ASP A 178 -10.36 5.33 -6.15
CA ASP A 178 -9.80 6.10 -5.03
C ASP A 178 -8.75 5.29 -4.27
N VAL A 179 -8.97 3.98 -4.09
CA VAL A 179 -7.98 3.08 -3.47
C VAL A 179 -6.68 3.06 -4.28
N ALA A 180 -6.77 2.86 -5.60
CA ALA A 180 -5.60 2.83 -6.47
C ALA A 180 -4.85 4.17 -6.47
N GLU A 181 -5.58 5.29 -6.54
CA GLU A 181 -4.99 6.63 -6.51
C GLU A 181 -4.32 6.92 -5.16
N PHE A 182 -4.95 6.56 -4.05
CA PHE A 182 -4.39 6.73 -2.71
C PHE A 182 -3.07 5.97 -2.55
N LEU A 183 -3.04 4.69 -2.94
CA LEU A 183 -1.85 3.86 -2.82
C LEU A 183 -0.73 4.32 -3.75
N ARG A 184 -1.07 4.70 -4.99
CA ARG A 184 -0.12 5.27 -5.95
C ARG A 184 0.57 6.53 -5.39
N ARG A 185 -0.19 7.43 -4.79
CA ARG A 185 0.37 8.65 -4.16
C ARG A 185 1.24 8.35 -2.96
N THR A 186 0.84 7.36 -2.15
CA THR A 186 1.60 6.97 -0.96
C THR A 186 2.96 6.38 -1.34
N GLU A 187 3.02 5.61 -2.42
CA GLU A 187 4.28 5.03 -2.93
C GLU A 187 5.24 6.04 -3.54
N ARG A 188 4.75 7.19 -4.00
CA ARG A 188 5.56 8.25 -4.60
C ARG A 188 5.92 9.36 -3.60
N ARG A 189 5.89 9.00 -2.32
CA ARG A 189 6.25 9.89 -1.22
C ARG A 189 7.27 9.20 -0.32
N ALA A 190 8.30 9.94 0.07
CA ALA A 190 9.31 9.44 0.98
C ALA A 190 9.70 10.47 2.03
N VAL A 191 10.14 9.97 3.18
CA VAL A 191 10.68 10.76 4.28
C VAL A 191 12.00 10.14 4.70
N VAL A 192 13.06 10.93 4.63
CA VAL A 192 14.39 10.54 5.11
C VAL A 192 14.74 11.39 6.32
N ALA A 193 15.12 10.74 7.41
CA ALA A 193 15.71 11.39 8.57
C ALA A 193 17.15 10.89 8.75
N ARG A 194 18.11 11.82 8.77
CA ARG A 194 19.53 11.52 8.90
C ARG A 194 20.11 12.35 10.04
N ARG A 195 20.83 11.71 10.92
CA ARG A 195 21.52 12.37 12.01
C ARG A 195 22.99 11.93 12.06
N THR A 196 23.88 12.89 12.05
CA THR A 196 25.35 12.73 12.21
C THR A 196 25.81 13.43 13.48
N SER A 197 27.14 13.58 13.67
CA SER A 197 27.69 14.42 14.73
C SER A 197 27.54 15.92 14.43
N GLU A 198 27.45 16.29 13.13
CA GLU A 198 27.44 17.67 12.66
C GLU A 198 26.05 18.14 12.21
N THR A 199 25.14 17.21 11.83
CA THR A 199 23.85 17.58 11.24
C THR A 199 22.70 16.74 11.79
N ASP A 200 21.50 17.36 11.88
CA ASP A 200 20.21 16.70 12.10
C ASP A 200 19.25 17.13 11.00
N ILE A 201 18.89 16.20 10.13
CA ILE A 201 18.22 16.46 8.85
C ILE A 201 16.95 15.66 8.74
N ARG A 202 15.89 16.30 8.23
CA ARG A 202 14.65 15.67 7.79
C ARG A 202 14.29 16.19 6.41
N VAL A 203 14.17 15.28 5.46
CA VAL A 203 13.72 15.55 4.09
C VAL A 203 12.41 14.79 3.82
N GLU A 204 11.41 15.47 3.29
CA GLU A 204 10.17 14.88 2.79
C GLU A 204 10.00 15.25 1.33
N VAL A 205 9.76 14.24 0.50
CA VAL A 205 9.52 14.36 -0.94
C VAL A 205 8.16 13.78 -1.27
N ASP A 206 7.37 14.50 -2.06
CA ASP A 206 6.14 14.02 -2.67
C ASP A 206 6.21 14.31 -4.17
N LEU A 207 6.43 13.27 -4.98
CA LEU A 207 6.64 13.40 -6.42
C LEU A 207 5.36 13.80 -7.18
N ASP A 208 4.19 13.56 -6.59
CA ASP A 208 2.88 13.96 -7.11
C ASP A 208 2.30 15.17 -6.36
N GLY A 209 3.15 15.90 -5.65
CA GLY A 209 2.79 17.09 -4.90
C GLY A 209 2.29 18.25 -5.78
N LYS A 210 2.01 19.40 -5.15
CA LYS A 210 1.50 20.60 -5.82
C LYS A 210 2.55 21.71 -5.96
N GLY A 211 3.84 21.37 -5.93
CA GLY A 211 4.93 22.33 -5.94
C GLY A 211 5.11 23.09 -4.61
N GLU A 212 4.58 22.53 -3.50
CA GLU A 212 4.76 23.15 -2.18
C GLU A 212 6.21 22.98 -1.71
N SER A 213 6.76 24.06 -1.17
CA SER A 213 8.13 24.12 -0.67
C SER A 213 8.19 24.60 0.77
N ARG A 214 8.96 23.88 1.61
CA ARG A 214 9.30 24.29 2.98
C ARG A 214 10.75 23.94 3.26
N ILE A 215 11.66 24.88 3.06
CA ILE A 215 13.09 24.63 3.13
C ILE A 215 13.73 25.54 4.16
N ASP A 216 14.44 24.95 5.11
CA ASP A 216 15.19 25.62 6.15
C ASP A 216 16.46 24.81 6.49
N THR A 217 17.58 25.18 5.86
CA THR A 217 18.88 24.59 6.13
C THR A 217 19.78 25.52 6.96
N GLY A 218 19.32 26.73 7.24
CA GLY A 218 20.11 27.79 7.83
C GLY A 218 21.00 28.55 6.81
N LEU A 219 21.12 28.06 5.57
CA LEU A 219 21.92 28.65 4.48
C LEU A 219 21.00 29.23 3.40
N LYS A 220 20.71 30.51 3.46
CA LYS A 220 19.71 31.17 2.60
C LYS A 220 19.92 30.99 1.11
N PHE A 221 21.18 30.97 0.64
CA PHE A 221 21.45 30.72 -0.77
C PHE A 221 21.15 29.27 -1.15
N PHE A 222 21.52 28.32 -0.29
CA PHE A 222 21.22 26.91 -0.50
C PHE A 222 19.72 26.63 -0.45
N ASP A 223 19.00 27.23 0.52
CA ASP A 223 17.54 27.18 0.58
C ASP A 223 16.89 27.63 -0.73
N HIS A 224 17.37 28.77 -1.29
CA HIS A 224 16.90 29.28 -2.58
C HIS A 224 17.19 28.30 -3.73
N MET A 225 18.35 27.65 -3.75
CA MET A 225 18.71 26.67 -4.79
C MET A 225 17.83 25.42 -4.70
N LEU A 226 17.58 24.92 -3.51
CA LEU A 226 16.69 23.77 -3.28
C LEU A 226 15.23 24.09 -3.65
N ASP A 227 14.78 25.32 -3.41
CA ASP A 227 13.42 25.78 -3.75
C ASP A 227 13.13 25.77 -5.27
N GLN A 228 14.17 25.83 -6.10
CA GLN A 228 14.00 25.69 -7.56
C GLN A 228 13.52 24.28 -7.95
N ILE A 229 13.81 23.25 -7.16
CA ILE A 229 13.44 21.87 -7.47
C ILE A 229 11.91 21.72 -7.49
N PRO A 230 11.16 22.01 -6.41
CA PRO A 230 9.69 21.93 -6.43
C PRO A 230 9.07 22.90 -7.43
N HIS A 231 9.63 24.11 -7.57
CA HIS A 231 9.10 25.11 -8.50
C HIS A 231 9.10 24.65 -9.95
N HIS A 232 10.13 23.95 -10.39
CA HIS A 232 10.25 23.49 -11.78
C HIS A 232 9.73 22.07 -12.04
N SER A 233 9.74 21.20 -11.03
CA SER A 233 9.29 19.81 -11.19
C SER A 233 7.81 19.59 -10.87
N GLY A 234 7.19 20.50 -10.11
CA GLY A 234 5.83 20.33 -9.58
C GLY A 234 5.74 19.39 -8.38
N MET A 235 6.82 18.71 -7.99
CA MET A 235 6.85 17.91 -6.77
C MET A 235 6.76 18.80 -5.52
N SER A 236 6.34 18.27 -4.38
CA SER A 236 6.45 18.99 -3.10
C SER A 236 7.71 18.54 -2.35
N LEU A 237 8.40 19.50 -1.72
CA LEU A 237 9.66 19.27 -1.02
C LEU A 237 9.67 19.99 0.33
N SER A 238 9.96 19.24 1.39
CA SER A 238 10.25 19.83 2.72
C SER A 238 11.64 19.40 3.17
N VAL A 239 12.49 20.37 3.53
CA VAL A 239 13.84 20.16 4.05
C VAL A 239 14.01 20.94 5.33
N ALA A 240 14.32 20.25 6.42
CA ALA A 240 14.71 20.88 7.67
C ALA A 240 16.09 20.33 8.06
N CYS A 241 17.06 21.22 8.26
CA CYS A 241 18.39 20.87 8.70
C CYS A 241 18.83 21.76 9.85
N ARG A 242 19.47 21.15 10.85
CA ARG A 242 20.23 21.83 11.89
C ARG A 242 21.66 21.35 11.80
N GLY A 243 22.53 22.16 11.22
CA GLY A 243 23.95 21.91 11.07
C GLY A 243 24.82 22.79 11.97
N ASP A 244 26.06 22.40 12.16
CA ASP A 244 27.08 23.17 12.86
C ASP A 244 27.72 24.23 11.91
N LEU A 245 26.90 25.23 11.57
CA LEU A 245 27.28 26.30 10.62
C LEU A 245 28.36 27.23 11.14
N GLU A 246 28.72 27.17 12.45
CA GLU A 246 29.81 27.94 13.03
C GLU A 246 31.16 27.33 12.69
N VAL A 247 31.19 26.04 12.33
CA VAL A 247 32.41 25.33 11.95
C VAL A 247 32.60 25.34 10.44
N ASP A 248 31.63 24.78 9.69
CA ASP A 248 31.70 24.72 8.22
C ASP A 248 30.27 24.49 7.62
N GLU A 249 29.99 25.18 6.52
CA GLU A 249 28.76 24.99 5.74
C GLU A 249 28.77 23.68 4.91
N HIS A 250 29.97 23.13 4.64
CA HIS A 250 30.16 21.99 3.74
C HIS A 250 29.40 20.76 4.20
N HIS A 251 29.45 20.39 5.47
CA HIS A 251 28.76 19.23 6.03
C HIS A 251 27.25 19.35 5.88
N THR A 252 26.69 20.55 6.08
CA THR A 252 25.27 20.81 5.90
C THR A 252 24.82 20.59 4.45
N VAL A 253 25.59 21.13 3.50
CA VAL A 253 25.26 21.01 2.06
C VAL A 253 25.38 19.55 1.59
N GLU A 254 26.44 18.85 1.96
CA GLU A 254 26.68 17.46 1.58
C GLU A 254 25.63 16.51 2.16
N ASP A 255 25.39 16.58 3.46
CA ASP A 255 24.45 15.70 4.15
C ASP A 255 22.99 15.93 3.71
N VAL A 256 22.61 17.19 3.46
CA VAL A 256 21.27 17.51 2.88
C VAL A 256 21.15 16.96 1.47
N ALA A 257 22.18 17.08 0.62
CA ALA A 257 22.17 16.56 -0.73
C ALA A 257 22.04 15.01 -0.75
N ILE A 258 22.74 14.32 0.16
CA ILE A 258 22.65 12.88 0.34
C ILE A 258 21.21 12.49 0.76
N ALA A 259 20.68 13.13 1.81
CA ALA A 259 19.33 12.83 2.32
C ALA A 259 18.24 13.11 1.26
N LEU A 260 18.37 14.17 0.47
CA LEU A 260 17.48 14.49 -0.63
C LEU A 260 17.54 13.44 -1.76
N GLY A 261 18.77 13.02 -2.13
CA GLY A 261 18.97 11.95 -3.11
C GLY A 261 18.35 10.63 -2.66
N GLU A 262 18.53 10.25 -1.39
CA GLU A 262 17.89 9.07 -0.80
C GLU A 262 16.36 9.20 -0.82
N ALA A 263 15.78 10.34 -0.43
CA ALA A 263 14.36 10.55 -0.42
C ALA A 263 13.73 10.48 -1.83
N ILE A 264 14.39 11.08 -2.84
CA ILE A 264 13.95 10.98 -4.24
C ILE A 264 14.05 9.53 -4.73
N TYR A 265 15.13 8.83 -4.40
CA TYR A 265 15.32 7.43 -4.78
C TYR A 265 14.21 6.54 -4.19
N ASP A 266 13.92 6.70 -2.89
CA ASP A 266 12.88 5.95 -2.21
C ASP A 266 11.50 6.26 -2.78
N ALA A 267 11.18 7.54 -3.05
CA ALA A 267 9.91 7.95 -3.66
C ALA A 267 9.74 7.48 -5.12
N LEU A 268 10.83 7.23 -5.85
CA LEU A 268 10.79 6.69 -7.21
C LEU A 268 10.53 5.17 -7.25
N GLY A 269 10.77 4.45 -6.15
CA GLY A 269 10.57 3.01 -6.04
C GLY A 269 11.39 2.17 -7.04
N SER A 270 10.91 0.97 -7.34
CA SER A 270 11.62 -0.04 -8.16
C SER A 270 11.76 0.30 -9.66
N LYS A 271 11.09 1.33 -10.17
CA LYS A 271 11.17 1.85 -11.55
C LYS A 271 11.10 0.79 -12.67
N PRO A 272 10.12 -0.15 -12.65
CA PRO A 272 10.12 -1.24 -13.65
C PRO A 272 9.94 -0.77 -15.10
N VAL A 273 9.50 0.47 -15.32
CA VAL A 273 9.15 1.00 -16.67
C VAL A 273 10.15 2.05 -17.20
N SER A 274 11.00 2.66 -16.35
CA SER A 274 11.85 3.76 -16.81
C SER A 274 13.05 3.35 -17.67
N TYR A 275 13.39 2.05 -17.71
CA TYR A 275 14.50 1.53 -18.52
C TYR A 275 14.13 1.23 -19.98
N THR A 276 12.86 1.14 -20.34
CA THR A 276 12.43 0.76 -21.68
C THR A 276 12.42 1.92 -22.71
N HIS A 277 12.62 3.17 -22.28
CA HIS A 277 12.53 4.33 -23.16
C HIS A 277 13.79 5.22 -23.21
N LEU A 278 14.91 4.79 -22.61
CA LEU A 278 16.19 5.52 -22.63
C LEU A 278 17.27 4.86 -23.50
N THR A 279 16.90 4.24 -24.61
CA THR A 279 17.84 4.08 -25.70
C THR A 279 17.75 5.32 -26.57
N LEU A 280 18.63 6.29 -26.35
CA LEU A 280 18.91 7.32 -27.34
C LEU A 280 19.30 6.59 -28.64
N PRO A 281 18.68 6.91 -29.79
CA PRO A 281 19.18 6.40 -31.06
C PRO A 281 20.61 6.93 -31.21
N THR A 282 21.60 6.05 -31.12
CA THR A 282 22.93 6.35 -31.62
C THR A 282 22.80 6.45 -33.13
N SER A 283 22.76 7.70 -33.62
CA SER A 283 22.97 7.95 -35.03
C SER A 283 24.37 7.46 -35.34
N ASP A 284 24.47 6.45 -36.20
CA ASP A 284 25.71 6.06 -36.83
C ASP A 284 26.27 7.30 -37.58
N LEU A 285 27.44 7.73 -37.13
CA LEU A 285 28.31 8.59 -37.94
C LEU A 285 29.30 7.71 -38.68
#